data_d75a2c3cd6e08b4e216a755ce2aaa033
#
_entry.id   d75a2c3cd6e08b4e216a755ce2aaa033
#
_cell.length_a   1.000
_cell.length_b   1.000
_cell.length_c   1.000
_cell.angle_alpha   90.00
_cell.angle_beta   90.00
_cell.angle_gamma   90.00
#
_symmetry.space_group_name_H-M   'P 1'
#
loop_
_entity.id
_entity.type
_entity.pdbx_description
1 polymer ?
#
loop_
_entity_poly.entity_id
_entity_poly.type
_entity_poly.pdbx_seq_one_letter_code
_entity_poly.pdbx_strand_id
1 'polypeptide(L)'
;MTGKTSTGFNFEIDPRAVKDVRFVRRLAAAQKDGTQWPDVIESALGVGQFDKLCEHITDADGLQSIENLTTEFSEIVEIVAKNS
;
A
#
# COMPACT_ATOMS: atom_id res chain seq x y z
N MET A 1 6.64 -10.92 6.41
CA MET A 1 5.98 -11.62 5.30
C MET A 1 6.33 -10.96 3.98
N THR A 2 6.70 -11.74 3.00
CA THR A 2 6.99 -11.24 1.65
C THR A 2 5.92 -11.71 0.67
N GLY A 3 5.72 -10.96 -0.39
CA GLY A 3 4.77 -11.33 -1.43
C GLY A 3 5.02 -10.53 -2.70
N LYS A 4 4.20 -10.81 -3.72
CA LYS A 4 4.31 -10.16 -5.02
C LYS A 4 2.92 -9.86 -5.55
N THR A 5 2.70 -8.63 -6.00
CA THR A 5 1.44 -8.25 -6.61
C THR A 5 1.32 -8.79 -8.03
N SER A 6 0.13 -8.73 -8.61
CA SER A 6 -0.12 -9.18 -9.99
C SER A 6 0.68 -8.40 -11.02
N THR A 7 1.05 -7.15 -10.73
CA THR A 7 1.88 -6.33 -11.61
C THR A 7 3.38 -6.55 -11.41
N GLY A 8 3.77 -7.41 -10.47
CA GLY A 8 5.16 -7.76 -10.25
C GLY A 8 5.87 -6.97 -9.15
N PHE A 9 5.16 -6.20 -8.35
CA PHE A 9 5.78 -5.50 -7.22
C PHE A 9 6.06 -6.46 -6.07
N ASN A 10 7.32 -6.56 -5.66
CA ASN A 10 7.72 -7.36 -4.50
C ASN A 10 7.62 -6.50 -3.24
N PHE A 11 6.95 -7.03 -2.22
CA PHE A 11 6.79 -6.31 -0.95
C PHE A 11 7.18 -7.16 0.24
N GLU A 12 7.50 -6.49 1.33
CA GLU A 12 7.72 -7.11 2.63
C GLU A 12 6.95 -6.30 3.68
N ILE A 13 6.13 -6.97 4.49
CA ILE A 13 5.30 -6.33 5.50
C ILE A 13 5.14 -7.25 6.71
N ASP A 14 5.09 -6.66 7.90
CA ASP A 14 4.69 -7.38 9.10
C ASP A 14 3.17 -7.57 9.06
N PRO A 15 2.64 -8.82 9.04
CA PRO A 15 1.19 -9.02 8.98
C PRO A 15 0.43 -8.34 10.12
N ARG A 16 1.08 -8.09 11.25
CA ARG A 16 0.46 -7.40 12.38
C ARG A 16 0.20 -5.92 12.09
N ALA A 17 0.94 -5.34 11.16
CA ALA A 17 0.79 -3.91 10.82
C ALA A 17 -0.63 -3.59 10.34
N VAL A 18 -1.24 -4.49 9.57
CA VAL A 18 -2.60 -4.28 9.04
C VAL A 18 -3.70 -4.57 10.07
N LYS A 19 -3.33 -5.10 11.23
CA LYS A 19 -4.24 -5.36 12.34
C LYS A 19 -4.09 -4.32 13.47
N ASP A 20 -3.12 -3.42 13.34
CA ASP A 20 -2.88 -2.37 14.32
C ASP A 20 -4.02 -1.34 14.29
N VAL A 21 -4.54 -0.97 15.46
CA VAL A 21 -5.63 0.01 15.58
C VAL A 21 -5.28 1.33 14.90
N ARG A 22 -4.02 1.77 14.98
CA ARG A 22 -3.58 3.01 14.35
C ARG A 22 -3.69 2.93 12.84
N PHE A 23 -3.35 1.78 12.26
CA PHE A 23 -3.51 1.55 10.83
C PHE A 23 -5.00 1.56 10.44
N VAL A 24 -5.84 0.84 11.18
CA VAL A 24 -7.27 0.76 10.89
C VAL A 24 -7.93 2.14 10.95
N ARG A 25 -7.53 2.98 11.92
CA ARG A 25 -8.04 4.35 12.03
C ARG A 25 -7.61 5.21 10.84
N ARG A 26 -6.36 5.10 10.41
CA ARG A 26 -5.85 5.83 9.24
C ARG A 26 -6.55 5.36 7.96
N LEU A 27 -6.79 4.07 7.85
CA LEU A 27 -7.51 3.50 6.71
C LEU A 27 -8.94 4.08 6.62
N ALA A 28 -9.64 4.12 7.74
CA ALA A 28 -10.98 4.70 7.80
C ALA A 28 -10.97 6.19 7.42
N ALA A 29 -9.98 6.94 7.88
CA ALA A 29 -9.82 8.36 7.52
C ALA A 29 -9.57 8.54 6.02
N ALA A 30 -8.74 7.68 5.43
CA ALA A 30 -8.43 7.74 3.99
C ALA A 30 -9.65 7.41 3.12
N GLN A 31 -10.54 6.55 3.60
CA GLN A 31 -11.78 6.25 2.88
C GLN A 31 -12.74 7.45 2.84
N LYS A 32 -12.64 8.35 3.82
CA LYS A 32 -13.43 9.59 3.85
C LYS A 32 -12.72 10.74 3.14
N ASP A 33 -11.40 10.74 3.15
CA ASP A 33 -10.57 11.77 2.55
C ASP A 33 -9.43 11.09 1.77
N GLY A 34 -9.61 10.99 0.46
CA GLY A 34 -8.67 10.29 -0.43
C GLY A 34 -7.27 10.89 -0.44
N THR A 35 -7.08 12.13 0.02
CA THR A 35 -5.75 12.74 0.10
C THR A 35 -4.86 12.08 1.17
N GLN A 36 -5.46 11.29 2.06
CA GLN A 36 -4.73 10.61 3.14
C GLN A 36 -4.20 9.22 2.72
N TRP A 37 -4.55 8.71 1.55
CA TRP A 37 -4.06 7.40 1.09
C TRP A 37 -2.55 7.26 1.10
N PRO A 38 -1.76 8.21 0.58
CA PRO A 38 -0.32 8.07 0.60
C PRO A 38 0.25 7.86 2.01
N ASP A 39 -0.26 8.60 3.00
CA ASP A 39 0.20 8.48 4.39
C ASP A 39 -0.12 7.10 4.98
N VAL A 40 -1.30 6.56 4.69
CA VAL A 40 -1.70 5.23 5.15
C VAL A 40 -0.76 4.17 4.59
N ILE A 41 -0.51 4.23 3.30
CA ILE A 41 0.31 3.24 2.61
C ILE A 41 1.76 3.31 3.08
N GLU A 42 2.30 4.52 3.21
CA GLU A 42 3.64 4.72 3.74
C GLU A 42 3.77 4.19 5.17
N SER A 43 2.76 4.41 6.01
CA SER A 43 2.79 3.92 7.39
C SER A 43 2.79 2.40 7.48
N ALA A 44 2.16 1.72 6.52
CA ALA A 44 2.10 0.27 6.49
C ALA A 44 3.37 -0.36 5.90
N LEU A 45 3.91 0.23 4.84
CA LEU A 45 5.05 -0.32 4.09
C LEU A 45 6.40 0.21 4.55
N GLY A 46 6.43 1.40 5.16
CA GLY A 46 7.67 2.12 5.42
C GLY A 46 8.10 2.97 4.22
N VAL A 47 8.89 4.01 4.50
CA VAL A 47 9.29 5.01 3.50
C VAL A 47 10.00 4.37 2.30
N GLY A 48 10.93 3.46 2.54
CA GLY A 48 11.72 2.83 1.46
C GLY A 48 10.86 2.03 0.49
N GLN A 49 9.95 1.21 0.99
CA GLN A 49 9.05 0.44 0.14
C GLN A 49 8.00 1.32 -0.53
N PHE A 50 7.53 2.33 0.18
CA PHE A 50 6.57 3.28 -0.39
C PHE A 50 7.18 3.97 -1.61
N ASP A 51 8.42 4.43 -1.52
CA ASP A 51 9.11 5.07 -2.63
C ASP A 51 9.26 4.11 -3.81
N LYS A 52 9.61 2.85 -3.55
CA LYS A 52 9.71 1.82 -4.59
C LYS A 52 8.38 1.53 -5.25
N LEU A 53 7.30 1.52 -4.47
CA LEU A 53 5.96 1.31 -5.01
C LEU A 53 5.56 2.48 -5.90
N CYS A 54 5.84 3.71 -5.49
CA CYS A 54 5.57 4.89 -6.32
C CYS A 54 6.33 4.83 -7.64
N GLU A 55 7.59 4.41 -7.63
CA GLU A 55 8.36 4.20 -8.86
C GLU A 55 7.74 3.11 -9.73
N HIS A 56 7.31 2.00 -9.11
CA HIS A 56 6.72 0.86 -9.81
C HIS A 56 5.44 1.24 -10.58
N ILE A 57 4.62 2.10 -10.01
CA ILE A 57 3.36 2.52 -10.63
C ILE A 57 3.50 3.72 -11.56
N THR A 58 4.69 4.31 -11.66
CA THR A 58 4.94 5.45 -12.54
C THR A 58 4.71 5.04 -14.00
N ASP A 59 3.85 5.77 -14.71
CA ASP A 59 3.55 5.49 -16.11
C ASP A 59 4.58 6.13 -17.06
N ALA A 60 4.35 5.96 -18.37
CA ALA A 60 5.26 6.46 -19.41
C ALA A 60 5.42 7.98 -19.39
N ASP A 61 4.43 8.70 -18.86
CA ASP A 61 4.44 10.17 -18.75
C ASP A 61 5.01 10.65 -17.41
N GLY A 62 5.44 9.73 -16.54
CA GLY A 62 5.97 10.08 -15.23
C GLY A 62 4.91 10.31 -14.17
N LEU A 63 3.64 9.99 -14.46
CA LEU A 63 2.55 10.16 -13.49
C LEU A 63 2.50 8.99 -12.51
N GLN A 64 2.36 9.30 -11.24
CA GLN A 64 2.13 8.33 -10.17
C GLN A 64 0.65 8.41 -9.76
N SER A 65 -0.20 7.61 -10.42
CA SER A 65 -1.65 7.67 -10.24
C SER A 65 -2.05 7.19 -8.84
N ILE A 66 -2.89 7.97 -8.17
CA ILE A 66 -3.45 7.56 -6.87
C ILE A 66 -4.31 6.31 -7.02
N GLU A 67 -4.99 6.13 -8.15
CA GLU A 67 -5.78 4.93 -8.41
C GLU A 67 -4.90 3.70 -8.49
N ASN A 68 -3.77 3.78 -9.19
CA ASN A 68 -2.83 2.68 -9.29
C ASN A 68 -2.18 2.39 -7.94
N LEU A 69 -1.85 3.41 -7.17
CA LEU A 69 -1.28 3.25 -5.83
C LEU A 69 -2.24 2.51 -4.91
N THR A 70 -3.50 2.92 -4.85
CA THR A 70 -4.50 2.28 -3.99
C THR A 70 -4.85 0.88 -4.46
N THR A 71 -4.88 0.63 -5.76
CA THR A 71 -5.11 -0.70 -6.31
C THR A 71 -4.02 -1.67 -5.89
N GLU A 72 -2.75 -1.26 -6.01
CA GLU A 72 -1.62 -2.08 -5.57
C GLU A 72 -1.67 -2.35 -4.07
N PHE A 73 -1.96 -1.33 -3.28
CA PHE A 73 -2.04 -1.49 -1.83
C PHE A 73 -3.18 -2.41 -1.42
N SER A 74 -4.34 -2.30 -2.06
CA SER A 74 -5.47 -3.20 -1.81
C SER A 74 -5.09 -4.65 -2.05
N GLU A 75 -4.34 -4.91 -3.11
CA GLU A 75 -3.86 -6.26 -3.42
C GLU A 75 -2.87 -6.75 -2.36
N ILE A 76 -1.96 -5.89 -1.92
CA ILE A 76 -1.02 -6.22 -0.84
C ILE A 76 -1.78 -6.63 0.43
N VAL A 77 -2.75 -5.82 0.85
CA VAL A 77 -3.55 -6.11 2.04
C VAL A 77 -4.31 -7.43 1.89
N GLU A 78 -4.87 -7.68 0.71
CA GLU A 78 -5.59 -8.93 0.43
C GLU A 78 -4.67 -10.14 0.53
N ILE A 79 -3.46 -10.06 -0.03
CA ILE A 79 -2.47 -11.15 0.05
C ILE A 79 -2.08 -11.40 1.51
N VAL A 80 -1.83 -10.34 2.27
CA VAL A 80 -1.48 -10.45 3.70
C VAL A 80 -2.62 -11.11 4.48
N ALA A 81 -3.86 -10.71 4.23
CA ALA A 81 -5.03 -11.26 4.91
C ALA A 81 -5.21 -12.76 4.64
N LYS A 82 -4.94 -13.21 3.41
CA LYS A 82 -5.06 -14.62 3.03
C LYS A 82 -3.99 -15.51 3.68
N ASN A 83 -2.85 -14.95 4.00
CA ASN A 83 -1.69 -15.70 4.47
C ASN A 83 -1.37 -15.48 5.95
N SER A 84 -2.25 -14.83 6.69
CA SER A 84 -2.03 -14.55 8.11
C SER A 84 -3.01 -15.24 9.05
#